data_aaafd85a5891bc6008b7edc7a5618041
#
_entry.id   aaafd85a5891bc6008b7edc7a5618041
#
_cell.length_a   1.000
_cell.length_b   1.000
_cell.length_c   1.000
_cell.angle_alpha   90.00
_cell.angle_beta   90.00
_cell.angle_gamma   90.00
#
_symmetry.space_group_name_H-M   'P 1'
#
loop_
_entity.id
_entity.type
_entity.pdbx_description
1 polymer ?
#
loop_
_entity_poly.entity_id
_entity_poly.type
_entity_poly.pdbx_seq_one_letter_code
_entity_poly.pdbx_strand_id
1 'polypeptide(L)'
;MREINHLPKIDIQKKSSLYETPPLGPQNQPNFINAVIKITTSYQPIELLAILQSIERKHHRKRVKKWGPRTLDLDILIYDDIVLDSDILKIPHPEIINRDFVLIPLLEITGYNFRMPKFGKLIQYV
;
A
#
# COMPACT_ATOMS: atom_id res chain seq x y z
N MET A 1 -7.36 6.09 -5.65
CA MET A 1 -6.49 6.11 -6.84
C MET A 1 -6.56 7.40 -7.61
N ARG A 2 -7.72 8.00 -7.69
CA ARG A 2 -7.88 9.24 -8.44
C ARG A 2 -7.00 10.37 -7.88
N GLU A 3 -6.95 10.52 -6.57
CA GLU A 3 -6.12 11.55 -5.95
C GLU A 3 -4.64 11.36 -6.25
N ILE A 4 -4.17 10.12 -6.23
CA ILE A 4 -2.78 9.82 -6.53
C ILE A 4 -2.45 10.12 -7.99
N ASN A 5 -3.36 9.75 -8.89
CA ASN A 5 -3.15 9.94 -10.32
C ASN A 5 -3.12 11.41 -10.72
N HIS A 6 -3.68 12.30 -9.91
CA HIS A 6 -3.69 13.73 -10.19
C HIS A 6 -2.50 14.48 -9.60
N LEU A 7 -1.63 13.82 -8.85
CA LEU A 7 -0.46 14.48 -8.28
C LEU A 7 0.62 14.68 -9.34
N PRO A 8 1.24 15.87 -9.41
CA PRO A 8 2.11 16.23 -10.53
C PRO A 8 3.39 15.43 -10.64
N LYS A 9 3.84 14.78 -9.58
CA LYS A 9 5.10 14.02 -9.57
C LYS A 9 4.90 12.54 -9.38
N ILE A 10 3.70 12.05 -9.66
CA ILE A 10 3.37 10.63 -9.49
C ILE A 10 2.64 10.13 -10.74
N ASP A 11 3.15 9.03 -11.30
CA ASP A 11 2.51 8.33 -12.40
C ASP A 11 2.23 6.89 -11.99
N ILE A 12 1.00 6.45 -12.18
CA ILE A 12 0.64 5.05 -11.90
C ILE A 12 1.05 4.19 -13.09
N GLN A 13 1.88 3.19 -12.84
CA GLN A 13 2.40 2.29 -13.87
C GLN A 13 1.60 0.99 -13.94
N LYS A 14 1.24 0.42 -12.81
CA LYS A 14 0.49 -0.83 -12.74
C LYS A 14 -0.45 -0.80 -11.55
N LYS A 15 -1.54 -1.54 -11.68
CA LYS A 15 -2.51 -1.74 -10.59
C LYS A 15 -2.78 -3.22 -10.46
N SER A 16 -2.85 -3.74 -9.23
CA SER A 16 -3.33 -5.08 -9.00
C SER A 16 -4.85 -5.12 -9.12
N SER A 17 -5.38 -6.33 -9.13
CA SER A 17 -6.81 -6.54 -8.90
C SER A 17 -7.17 -6.08 -7.50
N LEU A 18 -8.45 -5.83 -7.26
CA LEU A 18 -8.94 -5.56 -5.91
C LEU A 18 -9.13 -6.88 -5.18
N TYR A 19 -8.62 -6.95 -3.96
CA TYR A 19 -8.73 -8.16 -3.13
C TYR A 19 -9.58 -7.83 -1.92
N GLU A 20 -10.66 -8.57 -1.78
CA GLU A 20 -11.60 -8.38 -0.68
C GLU A 20 -11.37 -9.45 0.38
N THR A 21 -11.21 -9.04 1.63
CA THR A 21 -11.01 -9.95 2.74
C THR A 21 -12.03 -9.66 3.83
N PRO A 22 -12.51 -10.70 4.55
CA PRO A 22 -13.45 -10.47 5.65
C PRO A 22 -12.77 -9.75 6.81
N PRO A 23 -13.54 -8.98 7.58
CA PRO A 23 -12.96 -8.30 8.75
C PRO A 23 -12.61 -9.32 9.84
N LEU A 24 -11.55 -9.01 10.58
CA LEU A 24 -11.23 -9.74 11.78
C LEU A 24 -12.08 -9.15 12.92
N GLY A 25 -12.80 -10.01 13.65
CA GLY A 25 -13.63 -9.56 14.75
C GLY A 25 -15.11 -9.46 14.38
N PRO A 26 -15.82 -8.40 14.79
CA PRO A 26 -17.27 -8.33 14.60
C PRO A 26 -17.70 -8.51 13.16
N GLN A 27 -18.66 -9.39 12.94
CA GLN A 27 -19.09 -9.77 11.59
C GLN A 27 -19.95 -8.73 10.89
N ASN A 28 -20.36 -7.69 11.60
CA ASN A 28 -21.19 -6.65 11.02
C ASN A 28 -20.39 -5.51 10.39
N GLN A 29 -19.09 -5.66 10.29
CA GLN A 29 -18.24 -4.69 9.62
C GLN A 29 -18.10 -5.04 8.14
N PRO A 30 -17.94 -4.03 7.26
CA PRO A 30 -17.69 -4.32 5.85
C PRO A 30 -16.36 -5.03 5.66
N ASN A 31 -16.25 -5.80 4.59
CA ASN A 31 -15.02 -6.44 4.21
C ASN A 31 -13.95 -5.39 3.87
N PHE A 32 -12.70 -5.74 4.10
CA PHE A 32 -11.58 -4.91 3.68
C PHE A 32 -11.31 -5.11 2.20
N ILE A 33 -10.97 -4.03 1.53
CA ILE A 33 -10.56 -4.08 0.13
C ILE A 33 -9.12 -3.58 0.05
N ASN A 34 -8.27 -4.39 -0.54
CA ASN A 34 -6.85 -4.10 -0.67
C ASN A 34 -6.42 -4.18 -2.13
N ALA A 35 -5.47 -3.36 -2.50
CA ALA A 35 -4.83 -3.39 -3.80
C ALA A 35 -3.42 -2.85 -3.67
N VAL A 36 -2.58 -3.21 -4.62
CA VAL A 36 -1.22 -2.68 -4.71
C VAL A 36 -1.06 -1.98 -6.04
N ILE A 37 -0.42 -0.84 -6.02
CA ILE A 37 -0.10 -0.13 -7.25
C ILE A 37 1.39 0.10 -7.35
N LYS A 38 1.89 0.13 -8.58
CA LYS A 38 3.25 0.54 -8.86
C LYS A 38 3.21 1.94 -9.44
N ILE A 39 3.99 2.83 -8.86
CA ILE A 39 4.09 4.20 -9.32
C ILE A 39 5.52 4.56 -9.65
N THR A 40 5.69 5.59 -10.48
CA THR A 40 6.97 6.30 -10.60
C THR A 40 6.77 7.68 -9.99
N THR A 41 7.80 8.17 -9.30
CA THR A 41 7.69 9.45 -8.62
C THR A 41 9.08 10.07 -8.46
N SER A 42 9.13 11.41 -8.44
CA SER A 42 10.35 12.12 -8.09
C SER A 42 10.40 12.53 -6.60
N TYR A 43 9.34 12.21 -5.84
CA TYR A 43 9.39 12.44 -4.40
C TYR A 43 10.34 11.46 -3.71
N GLN A 44 11.07 11.94 -2.73
CA GLN A 44 11.84 11.06 -1.85
C GLN A 44 10.89 10.30 -0.92
N PRO A 45 11.33 9.17 -0.34
CA PRO A 45 10.42 8.35 0.48
C PRO A 45 9.70 9.10 1.59
N ILE A 46 10.39 9.95 2.33
CA ILE A 46 9.77 10.70 3.44
C ILE A 46 8.77 11.74 2.90
N GLU A 47 9.10 12.39 1.78
CA GLU A 47 8.18 13.32 1.13
C GLU A 47 6.92 12.61 0.66
N LEU A 48 7.09 11.45 0.03
CA LEU A 48 5.98 10.64 -0.44
C LEU A 48 5.08 10.22 0.72
N LEU A 49 5.68 9.80 1.83
CA LEU A 49 4.93 9.44 3.02
C LEU A 49 4.03 10.59 3.48
N ALA A 50 4.58 11.81 3.54
CA ALA A 50 3.83 12.99 3.96
C ALA A 50 2.63 13.25 3.03
N ILE A 51 2.84 13.08 1.73
CA ILE A 51 1.77 13.28 0.73
C ILE A 51 0.68 12.23 0.90
N LEU A 52 1.06 10.97 1.08
CA LEU A 52 0.09 9.89 1.28
C LEU A 52 -0.71 10.10 2.56
N GLN A 53 -0.07 10.52 3.63
CA GLN A 53 -0.75 10.83 4.88
C GLN A 53 -1.73 11.99 4.71
N SER A 54 -1.39 12.96 3.88
CA SER A 54 -2.29 14.07 3.56
C SER A 54 -3.56 13.57 2.86
N ILE A 55 -3.41 12.64 1.93
CA ILE A 55 -4.54 12.03 1.23
C ILE A 55 -5.42 11.26 2.21
N GLU A 56 -4.82 10.49 3.10
CA GLU A 56 -5.56 9.76 4.14
C GLU A 56 -6.40 10.71 5.00
N ARG A 57 -5.83 11.83 5.43
CA ARG A 57 -6.54 12.81 6.25
C ARG A 57 -7.72 13.42 5.52
N LYS A 58 -7.56 13.74 4.24
CA LYS A 58 -8.65 14.28 3.42
C LYS A 58 -9.77 13.27 3.28
N HIS A 59 -9.42 12.01 3.06
CA HIS A 59 -10.40 10.94 2.93
C HIS A 59 -11.18 10.76 4.22
N HIS A 60 -10.50 10.78 5.35
CA HIS A 60 -11.10 10.67 6.67
C HIS A 60 -12.12 11.77 6.92
N ARG A 61 -11.78 13.01 6.61
CA ARG A 61 -12.70 14.13 6.80
C ARG A 61 -13.96 14.00 5.98
N LYS A 62 -13.87 13.48 4.77
CA LYS A 62 -15.04 13.31 3.90
C LYS A 62 -15.96 12.20 4.36
N ARG A 63 -15.44 11.22 5.09
CA ARG A 63 -16.21 10.03 5.45
C ARG A 63 -16.71 9.97 6.88
N VAL A 64 -16.31 10.90 7.68
CA VAL A 64 -16.58 10.93 9.12
C VAL A 64 -18.07 10.82 9.45
N LYS A 65 -18.93 11.19 8.54
CA LYS A 65 -20.36 11.29 8.82
C LYS A 65 -21.18 10.10 8.37
N LYS A 66 -20.61 9.06 7.76
CA LYS A 66 -21.50 8.09 7.17
C LYS A 66 -21.49 6.76 7.87
N TRP A 67 -20.71 5.88 7.67
CA TRP A 67 -21.03 4.49 7.97
C TRP A 67 -20.02 3.84 8.89
N GLY A 68 -19.45 4.60 9.77
CA GLY A 68 -18.44 4.09 10.63
C GLY A 68 -17.11 3.90 9.90
N PRO A 69 -16.26 3.07 10.42
CA PRO A 69 -14.84 3.15 10.15
C PRO A 69 -14.42 2.54 8.83
N ARG A 70 -14.66 3.20 7.73
CA ARG A 70 -13.91 2.91 6.52
C ARG A 70 -12.75 3.86 6.46
N THR A 71 -11.60 3.38 6.83
CA THR A 71 -10.38 4.14 6.73
C THR A 71 -9.66 3.78 5.43
N LEU A 72 -9.05 4.77 4.82
CA LEU A 72 -8.12 4.57 3.72
C LEU A 72 -6.73 4.53 4.31
N ASP A 73 -6.03 3.42 4.15
CA ASP A 73 -4.66 3.28 4.57
C ASP A 73 -3.77 3.20 3.34
N LEU A 74 -2.79 4.08 3.26
CA LEU A 74 -1.85 4.13 2.15
C LEU A 74 -0.46 3.88 2.69
N ASP A 75 0.09 2.71 2.37
CA ASP A 75 1.41 2.32 2.84
C ASP A 75 2.40 2.27 1.69
N ILE A 76 3.63 2.71 1.97
CA ILE A 76 4.75 2.49 1.06
C ILE A 76 5.29 1.10 1.35
N LEU A 77 5.25 0.23 0.35
CA LEU A 77 5.73 -1.14 0.51
C LEU A 77 7.20 -1.27 0.13
N ILE A 78 7.54 -0.82 -1.05
CA ILE A 78 8.88 -0.92 -1.62
C ILE A 78 9.17 0.37 -2.36
N TYR A 79 10.40 0.84 -2.29
CA TYR A 79 10.86 2.01 -3.03
C TYR A 79 12.22 1.69 -3.64
N ASP A 80 12.21 1.26 -4.91
CA ASP A 80 13.43 0.83 -5.62
C ASP A 80 14.24 -0.17 -4.78
N ASP A 81 15.54 0.06 -4.65
CA ASP A 81 16.44 -0.78 -3.84
C ASP A 81 16.68 -0.21 -2.45
N ILE A 82 15.90 0.80 -2.07
CA ILE A 82 16.12 1.48 -0.80
C ILE A 82 15.74 0.57 0.36
N VAL A 83 16.63 0.51 1.34
CA VAL A 83 16.35 -0.10 2.63
C VAL A 83 16.40 1.02 3.66
N LEU A 84 15.27 1.25 4.31
CA LEU A 84 15.13 2.32 5.29
C LEU A 84 14.53 1.73 6.58
N ASP A 85 15.14 2.02 7.70
CA ASP A 85 14.65 1.54 8.98
C ASP A 85 14.66 2.69 9.97
N SER A 86 13.56 3.42 10.02
CA SER A 86 13.39 4.54 10.94
C SER A 86 12.08 4.38 11.71
N ASP A 87 11.90 5.21 12.72
CA ASP A 87 10.70 5.14 13.55
C ASP A 87 9.43 5.50 12.76
N ILE A 88 9.57 6.33 11.74
CA ILE A 88 8.40 6.81 10.98
C ILE A 88 8.19 6.08 9.67
N LEU A 89 9.19 5.39 9.15
CA LEU A 89 9.08 4.73 7.84
C LEU A 89 10.07 3.58 7.73
N LYS A 90 9.55 2.41 7.39
CA LYS A 90 10.37 1.22 7.12
C LYS A 90 10.13 0.76 5.70
N ILE A 91 11.20 0.62 4.92
CA ILE A 91 11.17 0.15 3.53
C ILE A 91 12.22 -0.96 3.38
N PRO A 92 11.91 -2.11 2.85
CA PRO A 92 10.56 -2.61 2.52
C PRO A 92 9.68 -2.72 3.77
N HIS A 93 8.37 -2.58 3.57
CA HIS A 93 7.43 -2.67 4.68
C HIS A 93 7.55 -4.03 5.35
N PRO A 94 7.73 -4.08 6.67
CA PRO A 94 8.05 -5.34 7.35
C PRO A 94 6.93 -6.36 7.34
N GLU A 95 5.69 -5.93 7.10
CA GLU A 95 4.54 -6.83 7.13
C GLU A 95 4.19 -7.44 5.77
N ILE A 96 4.93 -7.12 4.72
CA ILE A 96 4.67 -7.69 3.39
C ILE A 96 4.67 -9.21 3.43
N ILE A 97 5.67 -9.78 4.07
CA ILE A 97 5.84 -11.23 4.10
C ILE A 97 4.86 -11.95 5.03
N ASN A 98 4.17 -11.21 5.89
CA ASN A 98 3.25 -11.78 6.88
C ASN A 98 1.77 -11.60 6.51
N ARG A 99 1.47 -10.89 5.43
CA ARG A 99 0.09 -10.57 5.06
C ARG A 99 -0.20 -10.99 3.63
N ASP A 100 -0.95 -12.07 3.47
CA ASP A 100 -1.30 -12.57 2.14
C ASP A 100 -2.05 -11.53 1.32
N PHE A 101 -2.88 -10.72 1.96
CA PHE A 101 -3.66 -9.69 1.27
C PHE A 101 -2.81 -8.51 0.80
N VAL A 102 -1.53 -8.49 1.12
CA VAL A 102 -0.54 -7.57 0.57
C VAL A 102 0.38 -8.31 -0.39
N LEU A 103 0.86 -9.47 0.02
CA LEU A 103 1.84 -10.26 -0.73
C LEU A 103 1.29 -10.72 -2.08
N ILE A 104 0.06 -11.22 -2.12
CA ILE A 104 -0.52 -11.73 -3.34
C ILE A 104 -0.77 -10.63 -4.37
N PRO A 105 -1.41 -9.51 -4.02
CA PRO A 105 -1.53 -8.41 -5.00
C PRO A 105 -0.18 -7.84 -5.43
N LEU A 106 0.81 -7.83 -4.55
CA LEU A 106 2.14 -7.37 -4.92
C LEU A 106 2.77 -8.29 -5.96
N LEU A 107 2.67 -9.61 -5.77
CA LEU A 107 3.17 -10.58 -6.75
C LEU A 107 2.46 -10.46 -8.09
N GLU A 108 1.19 -10.12 -8.08
CA GLU A 108 0.43 -9.93 -9.32
C GLU A 108 1.08 -8.90 -10.24
N ILE A 109 1.61 -7.83 -9.66
CA ILE A 109 2.19 -6.74 -10.46
C ILE A 109 3.71 -6.83 -10.61
N THR A 110 4.38 -7.65 -9.81
CA THR A 110 5.84 -7.80 -9.88
C THR A 110 6.29 -9.10 -10.53
N GLY A 111 5.51 -10.18 -10.42
CA GLY A 111 5.84 -11.49 -10.98
C GLY A 111 6.66 -12.37 -10.05
N TYR A 112 6.77 -13.65 -10.42
CA TYR A 112 7.39 -14.69 -9.59
C TYR A 112 8.87 -14.48 -9.32
N ASN A 113 9.57 -13.84 -10.23
CA ASN A 113 11.02 -13.70 -10.13
C ASN A 113 11.45 -12.43 -9.42
N PHE A 114 10.49 -11.62 -9.01
CA PHE A 114 10.81 -10.38 -8.34
C PHE A 114 11.52 -10.63 -7.02
N ARG A 115 12.61 -9.90 -6.78
CA ARG A 115 13.37 -9.97 -5.55
C ARG A 115 13.24 -8.64 -4.81
N MET A 116 12.78 -8.74 -3.58
CA MET A 116 12.63 -7.57 -2.72
C MET A 116 13.94 -7.32 -1.97
N PRO A 117 14.43 -6.10 -1.90
CA PRO A 117 15.60 -5.80 -1.08
C PRO A 117 15.44 -6.36 0.32
N LYS A 118 16.52 -6.89 0.90
CA LYS A 118 16.55 -7.45 2.24
C LYS A 118 15.90 -8.83 2.39
N PHE A 119 14.83 -9.12 1.63
CA PHE A 119 14.05 -10.35 1.83
C PHE A 119 14.19 -11.38 0.69
N GLY A 120 14.70 -10.98 -0.47
CA GLY A 120 14.86 -11.89 -1.60
C GLY A 120 13.56 -12.11 -2.37
N LYS A 121 13.40 -13.30 -2.95
CA LYS A 121 12.22 -13.59 -3.79
C LYS A 121 10.96 -13.64 -2.96
N LEU A 122 9.96 -12.84 -3.38
CA LEU A 122 8.68 -12.78 -2.68
C LEU A 122 7.92 -14.10 -2.72
N ILE A 123 8.04 -14.83 -3.81
CA ILE A 123 7.28 -16.08 -3.98
C ILE A 123 7.54 -17.10 -2.88
N GLN A 124 8.70 -17.04 -2.23
CA GLN A 124 9.02 -17.99 -1.16
C GLN A 124 8.16 -17.82 0.10
N TYR A 125 7.49 -16.69 0.24
CA TYR A 125 6.67 -16.37 1.41
C TYR A 125 5.19 -16.68 1.23
N VAL A 126 4.79 -17.07 0.05
CA VAL A 126 3.38 -17.40 -0.24
C VAL A 126 2.98 -18.73 0.39
#